data_e70e7edba691162b6defe929db8282e8
#
_entry.id   e70e7edba691162b6defe929db8282e8
#
_cell.length_a   1.000
_cell.length_b   1.000
_cell.length_c   1.000
_cell.angle_alpha   90.00
_cell.angle_beta   90.00
_cell.angle_gamma   90.00
#
_symmetry.space_group_name_H-M   'P 1'
#
loop_
_entity.id
_entity.type
_entity.pdbx_description
1 polymer ?
#
loop_
_entity_poly.entity_id
_entity_poly.type
_entity_poly.pdbx_seq_one_letter_code
_entity_poly.pdbx_strand_id
1 'polypeptide(L)'
;MDNMNKGKSPFYPGQPVPIEFFSGRIPEIERVLRSVNQVGLGKPQAIFVVGDYGIGKSSLAGFIRDYSEKNSHLLGIHVLLGGAESLDDVATKTVEAVIKTQIYEATTTEKVRDFLSKYIGKQELFGLSINLEVLKSDGPNLSHGYLPFLRELLERVKDNGVKGIILILDEINGITKNPQFSHFIKSLVDENALSRNPLPLMLMLCGVEERRLDMITHHQPIERIFDIIEIKPMTKPEMTEFFNKAFGTVNMKVENEAMQFLCHYSAGFPKIMHIIGDAVFWMDKDNVISKDDVLDGVFVAAEEVGKKFVDQQVYAALHSKDYHSILTKIGKENFSLSFRKSDIEKGLSESEKKKFNNFLQRMKKLNVLKSGDELGEYIFNSYLVRLYILLNSHKERT
;
A
#
# COMPACT_ATOMS: atom_id res chain seq x y z
N MET A 1 9.24 -10.36 -34.22
CA MET A 1 8.88 -8.93 -34.45
C MET A 1 7.38 -8.65 -34.43
N ASP A 2 6.51 -9.62 -34.11
CA ASP A 2 5.03 -9.44 -34.16
C ASP A 2 4.39 -8.82 -32.91
N ASN A 3 5.13 -8.60 -31.84
CA ASN A 3 4.57 -8.05 -30.60
C ASN A 3 4.35 -6.51 -30.60
N MET A 4 4.74 -5.80 -31.63
CA MET A 4 4.59 -4.33 -31.69
C MET A 4 3.15 -3.86 -31.99
N ASN A 5 2.23 -4.74 -32.38
CA ASN A 5 0.84 -4.41 -32.71
C ASN A 5 -0.19 -4.81 -31.63
N LYS A 6 0.23 -5.39 -30.50
CA LYS A 6 -0.65 -5.58 -29.36
C LYS A 6 -1.00 -4.21 -28.77
N GLY A 7 -2.26 -3.91 -28.62
CA GLY A 7 -2.74 -2.68 -28.02
C GLY A 7 -2.21 -2.45 -26.59
N LYS A 8 -2.84 -1.55 -25.84
CA LYS A 8 -2.46 -1.25 -24.46
C LYS A 8 -2.76 -2.44 -23.55
N SER A 9 -1.78 -2.87 -22.73
CA SER A 9 -2.00 -3.88 -21.70
C SER A 9 -3.08 -3.41 -20.71
N PRO A 10 -4.01 -4.29 -20.29
CA PRO A 10 -5.02 -3.99 -19.29
C PRO A 10 -4.49 -4.04 -17.85
N PHE A 11 -3.20 -4.33 -17.67
CA PHE A 11 -2.55 -4.43 -16.38
C PHE A 11 -1.67 -3.21 -16.08
N TYR A 12 -1.47 -2.93 -14.79
CA TYR A 12 -0.75 -1.76 -14.28
C TYR A 12 0.36 -2.18 -13.30
N PRO A 13 1.44 -2.84 -13.79
CA PRO A 13 2.53 -3.27 -12.92
C PRO A 13 3.23 -2.05 -12.30
N GLY A 14 3.29 -2.01 -10.96
CA GLY A 14 4.01 -0.97 -10.23
C GLY A 14 3.33 0.40 -10.13
N GLN A 15 2.10 0.54 -10.60
CA GLN A 15 1.31 1.78 -10.50
C GLN A 15 0.03 1.55 -9.71
N PRO A 16 -0.53 2.60 -9.08
CA PRO A 16 -1.89 2.54 -8.56
C PRO A 16 -2.88 2.20 -9.68
N VAL A 17 -3.80 1.30 -9.39
CA VAL A 17 -4.80 0.84 -10.36
C VAL A 17 -5.85 1.92 -10.56
N PRO A 18 -6.20 2.29 -11.80
CA PRO A 18 -7.36 3.14 -12.07
C PRO A 18 -8.63 2.55 -11.44
N ILE A 19 -9.53 3.42 -10.99
CA ILE A 19 -10.71 3.04 -10.22
C ILE A 19 -11.62 2.09 -10.98
N GLU A 20 -11.72 2.23 -12.31
CA GLU A 20 -12.49 1.38 -13.21
C GLU A 20 -12.04 -0.09 -13.18
N PHE A 21 -10.78 -0.33 -12.85
CA PHE A 21 -10.20 -1.67 -12.76
C PHE A 21 -10.13 -2.21 -11.33
N PHE A 22 -10.62 -1.43 -10.34
CA PHE A 22 -10.72 -1.93 -8.97
C PHE A 22 -11.75 -3.06 -8.92
N SER A 23 -11.36 -4.20 -8.37
CA SER A 23 -12.19 -5.42 -8.34
C SER A 23 -12.09 -6.11 -6.98
N GLY A 24 -13.17 -6.80 -6.61
CA GLY A 24 -13.26 -7.49 -5.32
C GLY A 24 -13.41 -6.54 -4.12
N ARG A 25 -13.12 -7.05 -2.93
CA ARG A 25 -13.11 -6.27 -1.66
C ARG A 25 -14.49 -5.73 -1.24
N ILE A 26 -15.56 -6.35 -1.69
CA ILE A 26 -16.92 -5.86 -1.41
C ILE A 26 -17.18 -5.70 0.10
N PRO A 27 -16.85 -6.68 0.96
CA PRO A 27 -17.07 -6.54 2.40
C PRO A 27 -16.31 -5.38 3.04
N GLU A 28 -15.04 -5.20 2.65
CA GLU A 28 -14.19 -4.10 3.15
C GLU A 28 -14.71 -2.74 2.67
N ILE A 29 -15.08 -2.64 1.38
CA ILE A 29 -15.68 -1.44 0.81
C ILE A 29 -16.96 -1.08 1.55
N GLU A 30 -17.90 -2.00 1.69
CA GLU A 30 -19.17 -1.77 2.39
C GLU A 30 -18.96 -1.28 3.82
N ARG A 31 -17.97 -1.85 4.52
CA ARG A 31 -17.64 -1.45 5.89
C ARG A 31 -17.13 0.00 5.93
N VAL A 32 -16.21 0.37 5.03
CA VAL A 32 -15.73 1.75 4.92
C VAL A 32 -16.84 2.70 4.53
N LEU A 33 -17.69 2.35 3.55
CA LEU A 33 -18.78 3.20 3.09
C LEU A 33 -19.84 3.47 4.17
N ARG A 34 -20.05 2.54 5.11
CA ARG A 34 -20.87 2.83 6.31
C ARG A 34 -20.31 4.00 7.11
N SER A 35 -19.00 4.05 7.30
CA SER A 35 -18.33 5.16 8.00
C SER A 35 -18.36 6.45 7.18
N VAL A 36 -18.18 6.38 5.86
CA VAL A 36 -18.37 7.52 4.96
C VAL A 36 -19.77 8.14 5.11
N ASN A 37 -20.81 7.29 5.15
CA ASN A 37 -22.19 7.74 5.33
C ASN A 37 -22.39 8.41 6.70
N GLN A 38 -21.79 7.91 7.78
CA GLN A 38 -21.87 8.53 9.11
C GLN A 38 -21.24 9.92 9.11
N VAL A 39 -20.11 10.11 8.41
CA VAL A 39 -19.47 11.43 8.24
C VAL A 39 -20.37 12.38 7.47
N GLY A 40 -21.02 11.92 6.39
CA GLY A 40 -22.00 12.70 5.64
C GLY A 40 -23.20 13.17 6.50
N LEU A 41 -23.47 12.45 7.60
CA LEU A 41 -24.49 12.80 8.61
C LEU A 41 -23.93 13.63 9.80
N GLY A 42 -22.67 14.07 9.70
CA GLY A 42 -22.03 14.92 10.72
C GLY A 42 -21.31 14.17 11.84
N LYS A 43 -21.22 12.81 11.80
CA LYS A 43 -20.58 12.01 12.85
C LYS A 43 -19.15 11.65 12.46
N PRO A 44 -18.10 12.17 13.15
CA PRO A 44 -16.70 11.81 12.85
C PRO A 44 -16.45 10.32 12.95
N GLN A 45 -15.53 9.82 12.11
CA GLN A 45 -15.12 8.42 12.05
C GLN A 45 -13.61 8.31 11.96
N ALA A 46 -13.03 7.23 12.52
CA ALA A 46 -11.63 6.90 12.36
C ALA A 46 -11.47 5.42 11.98
N ILE A 47 -10.73 5.16 10.88
CA ILE A 47 -10.50 3.83 10.33
C ILE A 47 -9.01 3.59 10.19
N PHE A 48 -8.57 2.38 10.49
CA PHE A 48 -7.22 1.91 10.17
C PHE A 48 -7.30 0.75 9.18
N VAL A 49 -6.83 0.97 7.96
CA VAL A 49 -6.71 -0.06 6.93
C VAL A 49 -5.34 -0.73 7.08
N VAL A 50 -5.35 -1.99 7.44
CA VAL A 50 -4.14 -2.78 7.69
C VAL A 50 -4.03 -3.93 6.69
N GLY A 51 -2.80 -4.30 6.32
CA GLY A 51 -2.53 -5.43 5.43
C GLY A 51 -1.12 -5.40 4.87
N ASP A 52 -0.71 -6.48 4.22
CA ASP A 52 0.63 -6.66 3.67
C ASP A 52 0.98 -5.65 2.56
N TYR A 53 2.28 -5.52 2.23
CA TYR A 53 2.72 -4.71 1.10
C TYR A 53 2.19 -5.27 -0.24
N GLY A 54 1.69 -4.38 -1.09
CA GLY A 54 1.15 -4.78 -2.40
C GLY A 54 -0.22 -5.44 -2.37
N ILE A 55 -0.89 -5.48 -1.20
CA ILE A 55 -2.22 -6.07 -1.02
C ILE A 55 -3.36 -5.18 -1.53
N GLY A 56 -3.08 -3.91 -1.88
CA GLY A 56 -4.06 -2.99 -2.46
C GLY A 56 -4.66 -1.95 -1.51
N LYS A 57 -4.03 -1.65 -0.36
CA LYS A 57 -4.50 -0.61 0.58
C LYS A 57 -4.66 0.76 -0.07
N SER A 58 -3.62 1.23 -0.77
CA SER A 58 -3.64 2.54 -1.45
C SER A 58 -4.68 2.60 -2.58
N SER A 59 -4.90 1.48 -3.28
CA SER A 59 -5.94 1.39 -4.31
C SER A 59 -7.34 1.46 -3.69
N LEU A 60 -7.57 0.77 -2.55
CA LEU A 60 -8.81 0.89 -1.80
C LEU A 60 -9.02 2.33 -1.31
N ALA A 61 -7.99 2.94 -0.73
CA ALA A 61 -8.05 4.32 -0.25
C ALA A 61 -8.40 5.31 -1.37
N GLY A 62 -7.78 5.14 -2.55
CA GLY A 62 -8.10 5.93 -3.75
C GLY A 62 -9.53 5.73 -4.23
N PHE A 63 -10.00 4.47 -4.27
CA PHE A 63 -11.39 4.16 -4.62
C PHE A 63 -12.39 4.81 -3.63
N ILE A 64 -12.16 4.68 -2.34
CA ILE A 64 -13.03 5.27 -1.30
C ILE A 64 -13.03 6.80 -1.39
N ARG A 65 -11.87 7.43 -1.62
CA ARG A 65 -11.79 8.87 -1.86
C ARG A 65 -12.70 9.29 -3.01
N ASP A 66 -12.50 8.71 -4.19
CA ASP A 66 -13.24 9.06 -5.40
C ASP A 66 -14.76 8.82 -5.24
N TYR A 67 -15.13 7.69 -4.64
CA TYR A 67 -16.52 7.38 -4.33
C TYR A 67 -17.14 8.43 -3.38
N SER A 68 -16.41 8.80 -2.33
CA SER A 68 -16.89 9.75 -1.31
C SER A 68 -17.09 11.14 -1.89
N GLU A 69 -16.20 11.56 -2.78
CA GLU A 69 -16.33 12.83 -3.51
C GLU A 69 -17.54 12.86 -4.41
N LYS A 70 -17.71 11.82 -5.23
CA LYS A 70 -18.79 11.75 -6.24
C LYS A 70 -20.18 11.50 -5.63
N ASN A 71 -20.27 10.66 -4.61
CA ASN A 71 -21.55 10.15 -4.12
C ASN A 71 -21.96 10.66 -2.74
N SER A 72 -21.00 11.11 -1.91
CA SER A 72 -21.26 11.55 -0.55
C SER A 72 -20.96 13.03 -0.30
N HIS A 73 -20.49 13.73 -1.32
CA HIS A 73 -20.11 15.14 -1.26
C HIS A 73 -19.12 15.45 -0.12
N LEU A 74 -18.13 14.57 0.06
CA LEU A 74 -17.02 14.79 0.99
C LEU A 74 -15.80 15.30 0.23
N LEU A 75 -15.03 16.21 0.84
CA LEU A 75 -13.73 16.60 0.30
C LEU A 75 -12.71 15.50 0.60
N GLY A 76 -12.11 14.92 -0.42
CA GLY A 76 -11.10 13.88 -0.31
C GLY A 76 -9.68 14.45 -0.28
N ILE A 77 -8.97 14.24 0.82
CA ILE A 77 -7.55 14.63 0.96
C ILE A 77 -6.75 13.34 1.14
N HIS A 78 -5.97 12.95 0.11
CA HIS A 78 -5.15 11.74 0.13
C HIS A 78 -3.68 12.13 0.24
N VAL A 79 -3.11 11.91 1.42
CA VAL A 79 -1.74 12.27 1.79
C VAL A 79 -0.85 11.04 1.74
N LEU A 80 0.15 11.03 0.86
CA LEU A 80 1.16 9.98 0.78
C LEU A 80 2.31 10.30 1.74
N LEU A 81 2.38 9.61 2.87
CA LEU A 81 3.37 9.85 3.93
C LEU A 81 4.69 9.07 3.73
N GLY A 82 4.88 8.43 2.57
CA GLY A 82 6.14 7.77 2.26
C GLY A 82 7.34 8.70 2.47
N GLY A 83 8.30 8.28 3.30
CA GLY A 83 9.47 9.07 3.67
C GLY A 83 9.23 10.18 4.71
N ALA A 84 8.02 10.36 5.25
CA ALA A 84 7.79 11.28 6.37
C ALA A 84 8.35 10.70 7.68
N GLU A 85 9.05 11.54 8.45
CA GLU A 85 9.66 11.18 9.74
C GLU A 85 9.23 12.12 10.88
N SER A 86 8.67 13.29 10.55
CA SER A 86 8.25 14.31 11.50
C SER A 86 6.79 14.74 11.31
N LEU A 87 6.19 15.38 12.32
CA LEU A 87 4.87 15.99 12.20
C LEU A 87 4.85 17.15 11.21
N ASP A 88 5.98 17.83 11.04
CA ASP A 88 6.15 18.89 10.05
C ASP A 88 6.03 18.33 8.63
N ASP A 89 6.56 17.12 8.38
CA ASP A 89 6.37 16.44 7.09
C ASP A 89 4.89 16.07 6.87
N VAL A 90 4.20 15.63 7.91
CA VAL A 90 2.76 15.31 7.83
C VAL A 90 1.97 16.55 7.45
N ALA A 91 2.21 17.68 8.13
CA ALA A 91 1.55 18.95 7.84
C ALA A 91 1.84 19.43 6.41
N THR A 92 3.12 19.43 6.01
CA THR A 92 3.58 19.81 4.67
C THR A 92 2.89 19.00 3.59
N LYS A 93 2.96 17.66 3.70
CA LYS A 93 2.35 16.74 2.73
C LYS A 93 0.81 16.87 2.70
N THR A 94 0.18 17.21 3.83
CA THR A 94 -1.26 17.48 3.86
C THR A 94 -1.62 18.73 3.05
N VAL A 95 -0.89 19.82 3.23
CA VAL A 95 -1.11 21.05 2.46
C VAL A 95 -0.86 20.80 0.97
N GLU A 96 0.21 20.08 0.61
CA GLU A 96 0.47 19.69 -0.78
C GLU A 96 -0.68 18.84 -1.36
N ALA A 97 -1.23 17.90 -0.59
CA ALA A 97 -2.36 17.10 -1.01
C ALA A 97 -3.61 17.96 -1.24
N VAL A 98 -3.89 18.92 -0.37
CA VAL A 98 -4.99 19.87 -0.54
C VAL A 98 -4.82 20.70 -1.81
N ILE A 99 -3.61 21.18 -2.11
CA ILE A 99 -3.31 21.93 -3.35
C ILE A 99 -3.58 21.07 -4.59
N LYS A 100 -3.28 19.77 -4.53
CA LYS A 100 -3.46 18.82 -5.63
C LYS A 100 -4.90 18.35 -5.83
N THR A 101 -5.81 18.60 -4.88
CA THR A 101 -7.23 18.29 -5.06
C THR A 101 -7.84 19.22 -6.11
N GLN A 102 -7.89 18.78 -7.36
CA GLN A 102 -8.42 19.55 -8.50
C GLN A 102 -9.95 19.39 -8.70
N ILE A 103 -10.67 18.96 -7.69
CA ILE A 103 -12.05 18.42 -7.84
C ILE A 103 -13.10 19.50 -7.98
N TYR A 104 -12.76 20.76 -7.74
CA TYR A 104 -13.70 21.87 -7.73
C TYR A 104 -13.46 22.82 -8.90
N GLU A 105 -14.55 23.45 -9.35
CA GLU A 105 -14.53 24.51 -10.38
C GLU A 105 -13.44 25.54 -10.11
N ALA A 106 -12.96 26.23 -11.13
CA ALA A 106 -11.86 27.21 -11.06
C ALA A 106 -12.00 28.20 -9.89
N THR A 107 -13.23 28.64 -9.60
CA THR A 107 -13.57 29.54 -8.49
C THR A 107 -13.27 28.96 -7.11
N THR A 108 -13.45 27.66 -6.93
CA THR A 108 -13.15 26.97 -5.66
C THR A 108 -11.64 26.77 -5.50
N THR A 109 -10.95 26.48 -6.60
CA THR A 109 -9.48 26.37 -6.61
C THR A 109 -8.82 27.69 -6.20
N GLU A 110 -9.36 28.84 -6.65
CA GLU A 110 -8.89 30.17 -6.23
C GLU A 110 -9.12 30.42 -4.74
N LYS A 111 -10.31 30.13 -4.22
CA LYS A 111 -10.64 30.27 -2.78
C LYS A 111 -9.72 29.40 -1.90
N VAL A 112 -9.44 28.17 -2.34
CA VAL A 112 -8.51 27.27 -1.64
C VAL A 112 -7.06 27.77 -1.76
N ARG A 113 -6.66 28.27 -2.93
CA ARG A 113 -5.34 28.89 -3.13
C ARG A 113 -5.14 30.13 -2.23
N ASP A 114 -6.12 31.04 -2.16
CA ASP A 114 -6.07 32.23 -1.32
C ASP A 114 -6.02 31.88 0.16
N PHE A 115 -6.73 30.84 0.56
CA PHE A 115 -6.66 30.30 1.90
C PHE A 115 -5.26 29.75 2.21
N LEU A 116 -4.73 28.89 1.35
CA LEU A 116 -3.42 28.29 1.54
C LEU A 116 -2.30 29.33 1.49
N SER A 117 -2.46 30.43 0.76
CA SER A 117 -1.48 31.51 0.73
C SER A 117 -1.25 32.18 2.09
N LYS A 118 -2.19 32.06 3.03
CA LYS A 118 -2.03 32.51 4.42
C LYS A 118 -1.10 31.61 5.23
N TYR A 119 -1.06 30.31 4.88
CA TYR A 119 -0.26 29.28 5.55
C TYR A 119 1.07 29.02 4.85
N ILE A 120 1.27 29.56 3.65
CA ILE A 120 2.46 29.39 2.83
C ILE A 120 3.21 30.74 2.85
N GLY A 121 4.44 30.77 3.35
CA GLY A 121 5.28 31.96 3.25
C GLY A 121 5.45 32.41 1.79
N LYS A 122 5.68 33.71 1.58
CA LYS A 122 5.64 34.45 0.29
C LYS A 122 6.58 33.96 -0.83
N GLN A 123 6.91 32.71 -0.92
CA GLN A 123 7.72 32.15 -2.01
C GLN A 123 6.89 31.25 -2.91
N GLU A 124 7.19 31.33 -4.21
CA GLU A 124 6.41 30.76 -5.32
C GLU A 124 6.12 29.27 -5.20
N LEU A 125 4.97 28.85 -5.73
CA LEU A 125 4.36 27.51 -5.70
C LEU A 125 5.22 26.30 -6.18
N PHE A 126 6.44 26.54 -6.57
CA PHE A 126 7.44 25.55 -6.98
C PHE A 126 8.74 25.79 -6.22
N GLY A 127 8.89 25.15 -5.07
CA GLY A 127 10.10 25.29 -4.23
C GLY A 127 9.84 25.85 -2.83
N LEU A 128 8.63 25.65 -2.30
CA LEU A 128 8.14 26.27 -1.08
C LEU A 128 8.65 25.62 0.20
N SER A 129 9.25 26.43 1.04
CA SER A 129 9.20 26.23 2.48
C SER A 129 7.84 26.67 2.99
N ILE A 130 7.01 25.73 3.43
CA ILE A 130 5.74 26.02 4.11
C ILE A 130 6.08 26.66 5.44
N ASN A 131 5.53 27.83 5.73
CA ASN A 131 5.70 28.44 7.03
C ASN A 131 4.79 27.70 8.05
N LEU A 132 5.33 26.64 8.63
CA LEU A 132 4.69 25.83 9.66
C LEU A 132 4.51 26.59 10.99
N GLU A 133 5.10 27.78 11.14
CA GLU A 133 4.92 28.59 12.35
C GLU A 133 3.45 28.98 12.55
N VAL A 134 2.69 29.13 11.47
CA VAL A 134 1.24 29.43 11.57
C VAL A 134 0.44 28.21 12.06
N LEU A 135 0.89 26.99 11.75
CA LEU A 135 0.32 25.75 12.30
C LEU A 135 0.86 25.45 13.71
N LYS A 136 1.92 26.13 14.14
CA LYS A 136 2.57 26.00 15.46
C LYS A 136 2.17 27.11 16.44
N SER A 137 1.27 28.01 16.07
CA SER A 137 1.06 29.30 16.77
C SER A 137 0.63 29.23 18.24
N ASP A 138 0.27 28.05 18.77
CA ASP A 138 -0.17 27.91 20.16
C ASP A 138 0.58 26.84 20.98
N GLY A 139 1.85 26.59 20.69
CA GLY A 139 2.67 25.67 21.49
C GLY A 139 2.84 24.28 20.91
N PRO A 140 3.34 23.28 21.69
CA PRO A 140 3.79 21.98 21.16
C PRO A 140 2.68 21.05 20.64
N ASN A 141 1.44 21.53 20.51
CA ASN A 141 0.30 20.72 20.15
C ASN A 141 -0.16 21.00 18.72
N LEU A 142 0.39 20.23 17.76
CA LEU A 142 0.07 20.33 16.33
C LEU A 142 -1.42 20.09 16.04
N SER A 143 -2.12 19.35 16.92
CA SER A 143 -3.56 19.09 16.78
C SER A 143 -4.38 20.37 16.84
N HIS A 144 -4.02 21.34 17.68
CA HIS A 144 -4.71 22.63 17.78
C HIS A 144 -4.62 23.45 16.48
N GLY A 145 -3.49 23.38 15.76
CA GLY A 145 -3.32 24.03 14.45
C GLY A 145 -3.96 23.23 13.31
N TYR A 146 -3.88 21.92 13.36
CA TYR A 146 -4.31 21.03 12.28
C TYR A 146 -5.83 20.91 12.17
N LEU A 147 -6.56 20.74 13.28
CA LEU A 147 -8.02 20.68 13.29
C LEU A 147 -8.67 22.02 12.88
N PRO A 148 -8.25 23.19 13.40
CA PRO A 148 -8.69 24.48 12.90
C PRO A 148 -8.43 24.67 11.40
N PHE A 149 -7.27 24.25 10.88
CA PHE A 149 -6.96 24.28 9.45
C PHE A 149 -8.00 23.48 8.63
N LEU A 150 -8.32 22.24 9.02
CA LEU A 150 -9.33 21.43 8.34
C LEU A 150 -10.73 22.04 8.43
N ARG A 151 -11.07 22.69 9.56
CA ARG A 151 -12.36 23.42 9.71
C ARG A 151 -12.45 24.59 8.75
N GLU A 152 -11.43 25.44 8.70
CA GLU A 152 -11.42 26.58 7.81
C GLU A 152 -11.46 26.13 6.35
N LEU A 153 -10.77 25.04 6.01
CA LEU A 153 -10.82 24.43 4.68
C LEU A 153 -12.26 24.00 4.33
N LEU A 154 -12.95 23.28 5.23
CA LEU A 154 -14.33 22.84 4.99
C LEU A 154 -15.28 24.04 4.83
N GLU A 155 -15.19 25.07 5.67
CA GLU A 155 -16.03 26.27 5.54
C GLU A 155 -15.83 26.97 4.19
N ARG A 156 -14.62 26.95 3.61
CA ARG A 156 -14.34 27.52 2.27
C ARG A 156 -14.98 26.77 1.12
N VAL A 157 -15.22 25.48 1.26
CA VAL A 157 -15.78 24.63 0.21
C VAL A 157 -17.25 24.25 0.45
N LYS A 158 -17.81 24.65 1.58
CA LYS A 158 -19.16 24.29 2.02
C LYS A 158 -20.26 24.84 1.08
N ASP A 159 -20.05 26.02 0.52
CA ASP A 159 -20.97 26.64 -0.44
C ASP A 159 -21.14 25.77 -1.71
N ASN A 160 -20.19 24.89 -1.97
CA ASN A 160 -20.23 23.95 -3.10
C ASN A 160 -20.92 22.61 -2.73
N GLY A 161 -21.65 22.58 -1.64
CA GLY A 161 -22.39 21.39 -1.18
C GLY A 161 -21.54 20.35 -0.46
N VAL A 162 -20.27 20.65 -0.14
CA VAL A 162 -19.39 19.74 0.58
C VAL A 162 -19.85 19.61 2.03
N LYS A 163 -20.05 18.37 2.52
CA LYS A 163 -20.63 18.06 3.81
C LYS A 163 -19.61 17.68 4.87
N GLY A 164 -18.38 17.36 4.49
CA GLY A 164 -17.33 16.90 5.39
C GLY A 164 -16.04 16.58 4.66
N ILE A 165 -15.08 16.05 5.38
CA ILE A 165 -13.74 15.73 4.88
C ILE A 165 -13.46 14.24 5.07
N ILE A 166 -12.85 13.60 4.06
CA ILE A 166 -12.14 12.35 4.22
C ILE A 166 -10.64 12.63 4.11
N LEU A 167 -9.92 12.47 5.21
CA LEU A 167 -8.47 12.61 5.30
C LEU A 167 -7.83 11.23 5.33
N ILE A 168 -7.12 10.88 4.28
CA ILE A 168 -6.42 9.62 4.14
C ILE A 168 -4.93 9.87 4.34
N LEU A 169 -4.34 9.27 5.36
CA LEU A 169 -2.91 9.26 5.62
C LEU A 169 -2.38 7.87 5.21
N ASP A 170 -1.79 7.80 4.03
CA ASP A 170 -1.32 6.55 3.43
C ASP A 170 0.21 6.42 3.55
N GLU A 171 0.70 5.19 3.52
CA GLU A 171 2.13 4.87 3.67
C GLU A 171 2.75 5.38 4.98
N ILE A 172 2.05 5.23 6.11
CA ILE A 172 2.52 5.72 7.42
C ILE A 172 3.78 5.02 7.97
N ASN A 173 4.47 4.22 7.16
CA ASN A 173 5.53 3.30 7.58
C ASN A 173 6.75 3.98 8.23
N GLY A 174 7.10 5.20 7.82
CA GLY A 174 8.21 5.97 8.39
C GLY A 174 7.82 6.65 9.69
N ILE A 175 6.73 7.40 9.65
CA ILE A 175 6.30 8.32 10.70
C ILE A 175 5.85 7.61 11.99
N THR A 176 5.36 6.36 11.92
CA THR A 176 4.91 5.61 13.12
C THR A 176 6.00 5.31 14.12
N LYS A 177 7.28 5.41 13.73
CA LYS A 177 8.42 5.31 14.64
C LYS A 177 8.55 6.53 15.56
N ASN A 178 7.94 7.66 15.18
CA ASN A 178 7.92 8.87 15.99
C ASN A 178 6.75 8.81 16.97
N PRO A 179 7.00 8.75 18.30
CA PRO A 179 5.93 8.71 19.31
C PRO A 179 4.95 9.88 19.21
N GLN A 180 5.44 11.06 18.79
CA GLN A 180 4.61 12.24 18.66
C GLN A 180 3.49 12.05 17.64
N PHE A 181 3.67 11.21 16.62
CA PHE A 181 2.63 10.91 15.65
C PHE A 181 1.43 10.20 16.29
N SER A 182 1.67 9.22 17.16
CA SER A 182 0.60 8.53 17.89
C SER A 182 -0.18 9.48 18.80
N HIS A 183 0.52 10.36 19.53
CA HIS A 183 -0.10 11.39 20.36
C HIS A 183 -0.91 12.38 19.52
N PHE A 184 -0.35 12.86 18.41
CA PHE A 184 -1.02 13.76 17.47
C PHE A 184 -2.34 13.17 16.95
N ILE A 185 -2.32 11.94 16.45
CA ILE A 185 -3.50 11.26 15.91
C ILE A 185 -4.58 11.11 16.99
N LYS A 186 -4.19 10.70 18.21
CA LYS A 186 -5.13 10.54 19.32
C LYS A 186 -5.74 11.88 19.72
N SER A 187 -4.93 12.93 19.88
CA SER A 187 -5.41 14.28 20.20
C SER A 187 -6.35 14.81 19.12
N LEU A 188 -6.01 14.65 17.84
CA LEU A 188 -6.85 15.08 16.71
C LEU A 188 -8.26 14.47 16.78
N VAL A 189 -8.35 13.17 17.05
CA VAL A 189 -9.63 12.47 17.14
C VAL A 189 -10.42 12.89 18.38
N ASP A 190 -9.75 12.96 19.55
CA ASP A 190 -10.40 13.32 20.82
C ASP A 190 -10.89 14.76 20.82
N GLU A 191 -10.06 15.72 20.41
CA GLU A 191 -10.43 17.13 20.32
C GLU A 191 -11.63 17.34 19.40
N ASN A 192 -11.62 16.64 18.26
CA ASN A 192 -12.76 16.71 17.35
C ASN A 192 -14.04 16.11 18.00
N ALA A 193 -13.93 14.95 18.62
CA ALA A 193 -15.06 14.26 19.23
C ALA A 193 -15.66 15.03 20.44
N LEU A 194 -14.82 15.73 21.20
CA LEU A 194 -15.23 16.53 22.37
C LEU A 194 -15.68 17.94 22.00
N SER A 195 -15.52 18.36 20.75
CA SER A 195 -15.96 19.67 20.29
C SER A 195 -17.49 19.80 20.37
N ARG A 196 -17.99 21.00 20.73
CA ARG A 196 -19.43 21.30 20.65
C ARG A 196 -20.03 21.19 19.27
N ASN A 197 -19.20 21.41 18.25
CA ASN A 197 -19.54 21.24 16.84
C ASN A 197 -18.44 20.41 16.16
N PRO A 198 -18.52 19.08 16.23
CA PRO A 198 -17.50 18.21 15.65
C PRO A 198 -17.38 18.44 14.13
N LEU A 199 -16.15 18.53 13.63
CA LEU A 199 -15.87 18.52 12.20
C LEU A 199 -16.33 17.17 11.62
N PRO A 200 -17.18 17.13 10.59
CA PRO A 200 -17.49 15.90 9.86
C PRO A 200 -16.23 15.37 9.15
N LEU A 201 -15.42 14.62 9.88
CA LEU A 201 -14.11 14.13 9.47
C LEU A 201 -14.09 12.61 9.49
N MET A 202 -13.71 12.01 8.38
CA MET A 202 -13.23 10.64 8.33
C MET A 202 -11.71 10.65 8.31
N LEU A 203 -11.08 10.16 9.37
CA LEU A 203 -9.64 9.90 9.38
C LEU A 203 -9.39 8.45 8.99
N MET A 204 -8.66 8.22 7.89
CA MET A 204 -8.27 6.90 7.43
C MET A 204 -6.75 6.78 7.44
N LEU A 205 -6.21 5.86 8.22
CA LEU A 205 -4.79 5.50 8.19
C LEU A 205 -4.59 4.23 7.37
N CYS A 206 -3.52 4.17 6.54
CA CYS A 206 -3.16 2.98 5.78
C CYS A 206 -1.72 2.57 6.09
N GLY A 207 -1.54 1.33 6.57
CA GLY A 207 -0.23 0.80 6.94
C GLY A 207 -0.20 -0.72 7.03
N VAL A 208 0.96 -1.26 7.41
CA VAL A 208 1.11 -2.68 7.78
C VAL A 208 0.84 -2.87 9.27
N GLU A 209 0.55 -4.10 9.69
CA GLU A 209 0.20 -4.39 11.09
C GLU A 209 1.29 -3.97 12.08
N GLU A 210 2.57 -4.15 11.73
CA GLU A 210 3.67 -3.71 12.61
C GLU A 210 3.61 -2.20 12.88
N ARG A 211 3.15 -1.39 11.93
CA ARG A 211 3.04 0.07 12.12
C ARG A 211 1.89 0.45 13.03
N ARG A 212 0.80 -0.28 12.98
CA ARG A 212 -0.30 -0.14 13.96
C ARG A 212 0.18 -0.50 15.36
N LEU A 213 0.93 -1.59 15.49
CA LEU A 213 1.52 -2.01 16.78
C LEU A 213 2.55 -1.00 17.30
N ASP A 214 3.39 -0.41 16.44
CA ASP A 214 4.29 0.68 16.83
C ASP A 214 3.52 1.83 17.49
N MET A 215 2.41 2.27 16.86
CA MET A 215 1.57 3.34 17.39
C MET A 215 0.96 2.98 18.75
N ILE A 216 0.48 1.76 18.94
CA ILE A 216 -0.05 1.27 20.21
C ILE A 216 1.04 1.22 21.28
N THR A 217 2.24 0.77 20.92
CA THR A 217 3.39 0.73 21.83
C THR A 217 3.76 2.12 22.34
N HIS A 218 3.68 3.13 21.48
CA HIS A 218 3.95 4.51 21.87
C HIS A 218 2.79 5.16 22.66
N HIS A 219 1.54 4.78 22.36
CA HIS A 219 0.37 5.34 23.02
C HIS A 219 -0.81 4.36 23.02
N GLN A 220 -0.88 3.49 24.02
CA GLN A 220 -1.88 2.42 24.12
C GLN A 220 -3.35 2.87 23.89
N PRO A 221 -3.83 4.04 24.36
CA PRO A 221 -5.20 4.47 24.13
C PRO A 221 -5.58 4.66 22.65
N ILE A 222 -4.62 4.72 21.73
CA ILE A 222 -4.88 4.88 20.29
C ILE A 222 -5.60 3.66 19.68
N GLU A 223 -5.44 2.49 20.28
CA GLU A 223 -6.09 1.25 19.83
C GLU A 223 -7.62 1.36 19.77
N ARG A 224 -8.20 2.15 20.69
CA ARG A 224 -9.67 2.25 20.88
C ARG A 224 -10.36 3.20 19.91
N ILE A 225 -9.63 4.04 19.20
CA ILE A 225 -10.22 5.09 18.34
C ILE A 225 -10.52 4.61 16.93
N PHE A 226 -9.90 3.50 16.49
CA PHE A 226 -10.00 3.04 15.11
C PHE A 226 -10.94 1.84 14.95
N ASP A 227 -11.78 1.90 13.91
CA ASP A 227 -12.32 0.70 13.30
C ASP A 227 -11.25 0.06 12.40
N ILE A 228 -10.83 -1.17 12.72
CA ILE A 228 -9.74 -1.86 12.03
C ILE A 228 -10.30 -2.64 10.84
N ILE A 229 -9.81 -2.33 9.65
CA ILE A 229 -10.15 -3.03 8.42
C ILE A 229 -8.92 -3.76 7.90
N GLU A 230 -8.91 -5.06 8.09
CA GLU A 230 -7.84 -5.94 7.62
C GLU A 230 -8.06 -6.32 6.15
N ILE A 231 -7.08 -6.00 5.30
CA ILE A 231 -7.09 -6.39 3.89
C ILE A 231 -6.29 -7.69 3.74
N LYS A 232 -7.00 -8.76 3.42
CA LYS A 232 -6.42 -10.09 3.20
C LYS A 232 -6.11 -10.33 1.71
N PRO A 233 -5.32 -11.36 1.35
CA PRO A 233 -5.18 -11.79 -0.03
C PRO A 233 -6.54 -12.04 -0.68
N MET A 234 -6.68 -11.70 -1.96
CA MET A 234 -7.91 -11.95 -2.73
C MET A 234 -8.21 -13.44 -2.79
N THR A 235 -9.47 -13.78 -2.66
CA THR A 235 -9.96 -15.15 -2.80
C THR A 235 -9.86 -15.63 -4.25
N LYS A 236 -9.90 -16.95 -4.47
CA LYS A 236 -9.87 -17.51 -5.83
C LYS A 236 -11.00 -16.96 -6.74
N PRO A 237 -12.25 -16.80 -6.28
CA PRO A 237 -13.30 -16.15 -7.07
C PRO A 237 -12.97 -14.72 -7.46
N GLU A 238 -12.47 -13.89 -6.52
CA GLU A 238 -12.08 -12.51 -6.79
C GLU A 238 -10.93 -12.40 -7.79
N MET A 239 -9.91 -13.28 -7.67
CA MET A 239 -8.82 -13.35 -8.65
C MET A 239 -9.32 -13.75 -10.03
N THR A 240 -10.20 -14.73 -10.09
CA THR A 240 -10.80 -15.21 -11.37
C THR A 240 -11.61 -14.09 -12.04
N GLU A 241 -12.41 -13.37 -11.26
CA GLU A 241 -13.17 -12.20 -11.76
C GLU A 241 -12.23 -11.12 -12.29
N PHE A 242 -11.17 -10.79 -11.52
CA PHE A 242 -10.18 -9.80 -11.91
C PHE A 242 -9.52 -10.14 -13.25
N PHE A 243 -8.98 -11.36 -13.41
CA PHE A 243 -8.30 -11.77 -14.65
C PHE A 243 -9.26 -11.82 -15.83
N ASN A 244 -10.45 -12.37 -15.63
CA ASN A 244 -11.49 -12.42 -16.70
C ASN A 244 -11.87 -11.00 -17.15
N LYS A 245 -12.08 -10.07 -16.20
CA LYS A 245 -12.38 -8.68 -16.50
C LYS A 245 -11.22 -8.01 -17.25
N ALA A 246 -9.99 -8.15 -16.75
CA ALA A 246 -8.82 -7.52 -17.35
C ALA A 246 -8.57 -8.04 -18.78
N PHE A 247 -8.41 -9.34 -18.97
CA PHE A 247 -8.21 -9.94 -20.31
C PHE A 247 -9.41 -9.72 -21.24
N GLY A 248 -10.64 -9.71 -20.69
CA GLY A 248 -11.86 -9.44 -21.45
C GLY A 248 -11.89 -8.04 -22.06
N THR A 249 -11.28 -7.02 -21.44
CA THR A 249 -11.21 -5.66 -22.00
C THR A 249 -10.41 -5.59 -23.32
N VAL A 250 -9.54 -6.55 -23.56
CA VAL A 250 -8.71 -6.67 -24.76
C VAL A 250 -9.08 -7.88 -25.63
N ASN A 251 -10.30 -8.42 -25.42
CA ASN A 251 -10.85 -9.56 -26.18
C ASN A 251 -10.00 -10.85 -26.11
N MET A 252 -9.29 -11.06 -25.02
CA MET A 252 -8.55 -12.29 -24.76
C MET A 252 -9.39 -13.25 -23.89
N LYS A 253 -9.29 -14.55 -24.16
CA LYS A 253 -9.91 -15.61 -23.38
C LYS A 253 -8.86 -16.33 -22.54
N VAL A 254 -9.22 -16.72 -21.34
CA VAL A 254 -8.34 -17.46 -20.43
C VAL A 254 -8.85 -18.90 -20.28
N GLU A 255 -8.02 -19.88 -20.57
CA GLU A 255 -8.34 -21.28 -20.35
C GLU A 255 -8.46 -21.60 -18.86
N ASN A 256 -9.26 -22.62 -18.51
CA ASN A 256 -9.49 -22.99 -17.11
C ASN A 256 -8.19 -23.39 -16.38
N GLU A 257 -7.29 -24.11 -17.04
CA GLU A 257 -6.00 -24.49 -16.46
C GLU A 257 -5.09 -23.27 -16.30
N ALA A 258 -5.00 -22.38 -17.30
CA ALA A 258 -4.30 -21.12 -17.24
C ALA A 258 -4.77 -20.27 -16.05
N MET A 259 -6.09 -20.17 -15.84
CA MET A 259 -6.67 -19.45 -14.71
C MET A 259 -6.23 -20.01 -13.35
N GLN A 260 -6.12 -21.34 -13.23
CA GLN A 260 -5.62 -21.96 -12.00
C GLN A 260 -4.17 -21.55 -11.71
N PHE A 261 -3.30 -21.53 -12.74
CA PHE A 261 -1.90 -21.09 -12.60
C PHE A 261 -1.79 -19.59 -12.29
N LEU A 262 -2.55 -18.74 -12.97
CA LEU A 262 -2.63 -17.30 -12.66
C LEU A 262 -2.98 -17.06 -11.18
N CYS A 263 -4.03 -17.73 -10.70
CA CYS A 263 -4.43 -17.63 -9.29
C CYS A 263 -3.36 -18.16 -8.33
N HIS A 264 -2.74 -19.30 -8.68
CA HIS A 264 -1.72 -19.92 -7.84
C HIS A 264 -0.50 -19.00 -7.64
N TYR A 265 0.10 -18.53 -8.74
CA TYR A 265 1.32 -17.75 -8.66
C TYR A 265 1.11 -16.32 -8.15
N SER A 266 -0.07 -15.74 -8.33
CA SER A 266 -0.40 -14.42 -7.76
C SER A 266 -0.75 -14.46 -6.28
N ALA A 267 -1.15 -15.63 -5.73
CA ALA A 267 -1.45 -15.84 -4.32
C ALA A 267 -2.40 -14.79 -3.71
N GLY A 268 -3.28 -14.19 -4.51
CA GLY A 268 -4.24 -13.16 -4.10
C GLY A 268 -3.66 -11.76 -3.88
N PHE A 269 -2.41 -11.51 -4.28
CA PHE A 269 -1.79 -10.19 -4.17
C PHE A 269 -2.01 -9.38 -5.46
N PRO A 270 -2.81 -8.31 -5.44
CA PRO A 270 -3.11 -7.51 -6.64
C PRO A 270 -1.87 -7.03 -7.37
N LYS A 271 -0.83 -6.60 -6.66
CA LYS A 271 0.44 -6.20 -7.26
C LYS A 271 1.05 -7.32 -8.11
N ILE A 272 1.03 -8.55 -7.61
CA ILE A 272 1.56 -9.71 -8.31
C ILE A 272 0.65 -10.11 -9.48
N MET A 273 -0.67 -10.00 -9.29
CA MET A 273 -1.65 -10.25 -10.35
C MET A 273 -1.40 -9.32 -11.57
N HIS A 274 -1.14 -8.04 -11.31
CA HIS A 274 -0.81 -7.10 -12.39
C HIS A 274 0.53 -7.42 -13.06
N ILE A 275 1.57 -7.79 -12.31
CA ILE A 275 2.89 -8.13 -12.89
C ILE A 275 2.78 -9.39 -13.76
N ILE A 276 2.15 -10.46 -13.24
CA ILE A 276 1.99 -11.71 -14.01
C ILE A 276 1.05 -11.48 -15.20
N GLY A 277 -0.08 -10.81 -14.99
CA GLY A 277 -1.04 -10.53 -16.06
C GLY A 277 -0.42 -9.75 -17.22
N ASP A 278 0.38 -8.72 -16.90
CA ASP A 278 1.09 -7.95 -17.93
C ASP A 278 2.10 -8.82 -18.71
N ALA A 279 2.92 -9.60 -18.00
CA ALA A 279 3.86 -10.50 -18.64
C ALA A 279 3.16 -11.52 -19.56
N VAL A 280 2.08 -12.14 -19.10
CA VAL A 280 1.28 -13.09 -19.88
C VAL A 280 0.64 -12.41 -21.09
N PHE A 281 0.10 -11.19 -20.92
CA PHE A 281 -0.46 -10.42 -22.04
C PHE A 281 0.56 -10.26 -23.18
N TRP A 282 1.82 -9.97 -22.87
CA TRP A 282 2.86 -9.81 -23.88
C TRP A 282 3.40 -11.13 -24.44
N MET A 283 3.28 -12.25 -23.72
CA MET A 283 3.73 -13.57 -24.18
C MET A 283 2.73 -14.24 -25.16
N ASP A 284 1.44 -14.05 -24.94
CA ASP A 284 0.38 -14.63 -25.76
C ASP A 284 0.47 -14.18 -27.22
N LYS A 285 0.06 -15.04 -28.17
CA LYS A 285 0.15 -14.80 -29.63
C LYS A 285 -1.17 -14.92 -30.37
N ASP A 286 -2.18 -15.57 -29.78
CA ASP A 286 -3.42 -15.93 -30.48
C ASP A 286 -4.70 -15.45 -29.78
N ASN A 287 -4.57 -14.65 -28.73
CA ASN A 287 -5.64 -14.13 -27.85
C ASN A 287 -6.36 -15.22 -27.02
N VAL A 288 -5.70 -16.39 -26.82
CA VAL A 288 -6.18 -17.46 -25.94
C VAL A 288 -5.09 -17.80 -24.95
N ILE A 289 -5.22 -17.28 -23.74
CA ILE A 289 -4.25 -17.50 -22.67
C ILE A 289 -4.27 -18.96 -22.26
N SER A 290 -3.25 -19.70 -22.67
CA SER A 290 -2.99 -21.09 -22.33
C SER A 290 -2.15 -21.22 -21.05
N LYS A 291 -2.05 -22.44 -20.53
CA LYS A 291 -1.16 -22.77 -19.42
C LYS A 291 0.30 -22.40 -19.73
N ASP A 292 0.76 -22.69 -20.94
CA ASP A 292 2.15 -22.45 -21.32
C ASP A 292 2.44 -20.94 -21.38
N ASP A 293 1.52 -20.12 -21.89
CA ASP A 293 1.64 -18.64 -21.84
C ASP A 293 1.78 -18.13 -20.41
N VAL A 294 1.00 -18.71 -19.47
CA VAL A 294 1.08 -18.32 -18.05
C VAL A 294 2.41 -18.73 -17.45
N LEU A 295 2.92 -19.93 -17.72
CA LEU A 295 4.21 -20.37 -17.22
C LEU A 295 5.35 -19.50 -17.75
N ASP A 296 5.37 -19.22 -19.05
CA ASP A 296 6.35 -18.32 -19.66
C ASP A 296 6.26 -16.91 -19.07
N GLY A 297 5.05 -16.36 -18.93
CA GLY A 297 4.80 -15.06 -18.31
C GLY A 297 5.24 -15.00 -16.84
N VAL A 298 5.04 -16.06 -16.07
CA VAL A 298 5.49 -16.16 -14.67
C VAL A 298 7.03 -16.17 -14.59
N PHE A 299 7.74 -16.84 -15.51
CA PHE A 299 9.19 -16.80 -15.56
C PHE A 299 9.71 -15.39 -15.88
N VAL A 300 9.12 -14.71 -16.85
CA VAL A 300 9.46 -13.32 -17.19
C VAL A 300 9.20 -12.38 -16.00
N ALA A 301 8.05 -12.51 -15.38
CA ALA A 301 7.68 -11.74 -14.18
C ALA A 301 8.65 -11.98 -13.01
N ALA A 302 9.07 -13.24 -12.79
CA ALA A 302 10.04 -13.57 -11.74
C ALA A 302 11.42 -12.96 -12.02
N GLU A 303 11.89 -12.98 -13.28
CA GLU A 303 13.14 -12.31 -13.64
C GLU A 303 13.09 -10.79 -13.45
N GLU A 304 11.98 -10.15 -13.82
CA GLU A 304 11.81 -8.71 -13.66
C GLU A 304 11.81 -8.31 -12.18
N VAL A 305 11.02 -8.99 -11.34
CA VAL A 305 10.97 -8.75 -9.89
C VAL A 305 12.32 -9.07 -9.26
N GLY A 306 12.97 -10.14 -9.72
CA GLY A 306 14.27 -10.56 -9.24
C GLY A 306 15.34 -9.52 -9.48
N LYS A 307 15.50 -9.05 -10.71
CA LYS A 307 16.49 -8.01 -11.07
C LYS A 307 16.24 -6.68 -10.34
N LYS A 308 14.97 -6.26 -10.21
CA LYS A 308 14.61 -4.99 -9.57
C LYS A 308 14.69 -5.05 -8.03
N PHE A 309 14.40 -6.18 -7.42
CA PHE A 309 14.30 -6.31 -5.97
C PHE A 309 15.39 -7.23 -5.40
N VAL A 310 15.46 -8.49 -5.85
CA VAL A 310 16.34 -9.48 -5.21
C VAL A 310 17.81 -9.13 -5.43
N ASP A 311 18.22 -8.78 -6.66
CA ASP A 311 19.61 -8.45 -6.94
C ASP A 311 20.03 -7.14 -6.25
N GLN A 312 19.21 -6.11 -6.33
CA GLN A 312 19.56 -4.79 -5.83
C GLN A 312 19.43 -4.66 -4.30
N GLN A 313 18.45 -5.30 -3.71
CA GLN A 313 18.15 -5.12 -2.27
C GLN A 313 18.55 -6.34 -1.43
N VAL A 314 18.47 -7.55 -1.97
CA VAL A 314 18.81 -8.77 -1.21
C VAL A 314 20.26 -9.14 -1.43
N TYR A 315 20.67 -9.45 -2.65
CA TYR A 315 22.06 -9.86 -2.91
C TYR A 315 23.07 -8.76 -2.56
N ALA A 316 22.79 -7.50 -2.91
CA ALA A 316 23.63 -6.38 -2.53
C ALA A 316 23.74 -6.14 -1.01
N ALA A 317 22.70 -6.52 -0.24
CA ALA A 317 22.70 -6.40 1.22
C ALA A 317 23.35 -7.61 1.94
N LEU A 318 23.58 -8.72 1.24
CA LEU A 318 24.19 -9.93 1.78
C LEU A 318 25.71 -9.89 1.54
N HIS A 319 26.46 -9.19 2.41
CA HIS A 319 27.92 -9.05 2.27
C HIS A 319 28.71 -10.32 2.68
N SER A 320 28.07 -11.36 3.21
CA SER A 320 28.72 -12.58 3.69
C SER A 320 28.57 -13.71 2.68
N LYS A 321 29.68 -14.37 2.34
CA LYS A 321 29.67 -15.59 1.51
C LYS A 321 28.78 -16.69 2.09
N ASP A 322 28.74 -16.82 3.43
CA ASP A 322 27.85 -17.78 4.08
C ASP A 322 26.36 -17.41 3.87
N TYR A 323 26.02 -16.12 3.84
CA TYR A 323 24.64 -15.70 3.57
C TYR A 323 24.21 -16.02 2.12
N HIS A 324 25.08 -15.82 1.15
CA HIS A 324 24.83 -16.24 -0.23
C HIS A 324 24.66 -17.76 -0.32
N SER A 325 25.54 -18.52 0.34
CA SER A 325 25.45 -19.98 0.37
C SER A 325 24.16 -20.47 1.03
N ILE A 326 23.77 -19.89 2.15
CA ILE A 326 22.49 -20.22 2.82
C ILE A 326 21.31 -19.93 1.88
N LEU A 327 21.28 -18.75 1.21
CA LEU A 327 20.21 -18.41 0.28
C LEU A 327 20.14 -19.39 -0.90
N THR A 328 21.30 -19.77 -1.44
CA THR A 328 21.40 -20.77 -2.52
C THR A 328 20.89 -22.15 -2.06
N LYS A 329 21.19 -22.57 -0.84
CA LYS A 329 20.70 -23.84 -0.28
C LYS A 329 19.19 -23.83 -0.08
N ILE A 330 18.65 -22.74 0.48
CA ILE A 330 17.19 -22.55 0.56
C ILE A 330 16.58 -22.55 -0.85
N GLY A 331 17.24 -21.93 -1.82
CA GLY A 331 16.82 -21.92 -3.22
C GLY A 331 16.66 -23.31 -3.82
N LYS A 332 17.54 -24.25 -3.47
CA LYS A 332 17.55 -25.63 -3.99
C LYS A 332 16.53 -26.57 -3.36
N GLU A 333 15.93 -26.18 -2.24
CA GLU A 333 14.86 -26.95 -1.62
C GLU A 333 13.60 -26.99 -2.52
N ASN A 334 12.71 -27.95 -2.24
CA ASN A 334 11.44 -28.08 -2.96
C ASN A 334 10.73 -26.73 -3.07
N PHE A 335 10.14 -26.48 -4.24
CA PHE A 335 9.46 -25.23 -4.50
C PHE A 335 8.21 -25.10 -3.62
N SER A 336 8.36 -24.41 -2.49
CA SER A 336 7.30 -24.07 -1.55
C SER A 336 7.49 -22.63 -1.08
N LEU A 337 6.40 -21.95 -0.75
CA LEU A 337 6.47 -20.64 -0.10
C LEU A 337 6.97 -20.74 1.33
N SER A 338 6.66 -21.82 2.05
CA SER A 338 7.11 -22.01 3.44
C SER A 338 8.20 -23.08 3.55
N PHE A 339 9.02 -22.93 4.57
CA PHE A 339 10.01 -23.93 4.98
C PHE A 339 10.20 -23.90 6.49
N ARG A 340 10.62 -25.03 7.04
CA ARG A 340 11.02 -25.11 8.45
C ARG A 340 12.51 -24.86 8.60
N LYS A 341 12.87 -24.05 9.58
CA LYS A 341 14.26 -23.75 9.92
C LYS A 341 15.09 -25.02 10.13
N SER A 342 14.54 -25.99 10.85
CA SER A 342 15.17 -27.28 11.16
C SER A 342 15.56 -28.09 9.92
N ASP A 343 14.79 -27.97 8.83
CA ASP A 343 15.05 -28.73 7.62
C ASP A 343 16.23 -28.13 6.85
N ILE A 344 16.28 -26.81 6.77
CA ILE A 344 17.42 -26.10 6.14
C ILE A 344 18.71 -26.32 6.96
N GLU A 345 18.64 -26.29 8.29
CA GLU A 345 19.81 -26.46 9.18
C GLU A 345 20.56 -27.79 8.94
N LYS A 346 19.86 -28.84 8.52
CA LYS A 346 20.48 -30.16 8.22
C LYS A 346 21.49 -30.07 7.08
N GLY A 347 21.29 -29.17 6.11
CA GLY A 347 22.16 -28.95 4.97
C GLY A 347 23.24 -27.89 5.16
N LEU A 348 23.28 -27.22 6.33
CA LEU A 348 24.22 -26.12 6.59
C LEU A 348 25.54 -26.61 7.19
N SER A 349 26.66 -25.98 6.82
CA SER A 349 27.95 -26.11 7.49
C SER A 349 27.92 -25.49 8.88
N GLU A 350 28.89 -25.80 9.72
CA GLU A 350 28.99 -25.24 11.10
C GLU A 350 29.13 -23.70 11.10
N SER A 351 29.81 -23.13 10.10
CA SER A 351 29.91 -21.66 9.94
C SER A 351 28.56 -21.04 9.62
N GLU A 352 27.80 -21.67 8.70
CA GLU A 352 26.47 -21.20 8.27
C GLU A 352 25.44 -21.33 9.39
N LYS A 353 25.45 -22.44 10.16
CA LYS A 353 24.55 -22.64 11.31
C LYS A 353 24.69 -21.51 12.34
N LYS A 354 25.94 -21.11 12.66
CA LYS A 354 26.19 -19.98 13.56
C LYS A 354 25.59 -18.66 13.09
N LYS A 355 25.49 -18.46 11.78
CA LYS A 355 25.00 -17.22 11.16
C LYS A 355 23.53 -17.31 10.75
N PHE A 356 22.92 -18.49 10.78
CA PHE A 356 21.59 -18.72 10.19
C PHE A 356 20.49 -17.89 10.85
N ASN A 357 20.48 -17.74 12.15
CA ASN A 357 19.52 -16.89 12.84
C ASN A 357 19.61 -15.42 12.38
N ASN A 358 20.81 -14.89 12.29
CA ASN A 358 21.06 -13.53 11.84
C ASN A 358 20.67 -13.35 10.37
N PHE A 359 20.92 -14.35 9.53
CA PHE A 359 20.46 -14.39 8.15
C PHE A 359 18.93 -14.31 8.06
N LEU A 360 18.20 -15.15 8.81
CA LEU A 360 16.73 -15.15 8.83
C LEU A 360 16.18 -13.78 9.27
N GLN A 361 16.76 -13.18 10.32
CA GLN A 361 16.37 -11.83 10.75
C GLN A 361 16.67 -10.78 9.67
N ARG A 362 17.79 -10.90 8.97
CA ARG A 362 18.11 -10.02 7.84
C ARG A 362 17.11 -10.15 6.71
N MET A 363 16.74 -11.37 6.33
CA MET A 363 15.75 -11.64 5.29
C MET A 363 14.34 -11.09 5.65
N LYS A 364 13.98 -11.13 6.93
CA LYS A 364 12.76 -10.49 7.44
C LYS A 364 12.82 -8.96 7.30
N LYS A 365 13.93 -8.34 7.71
CA LYS A 365 14.13 -6.89 7.56
C LYS A 365 14.09 -6.44 6.10
N LEU A 366 14.55 -7.28 5.18
CA LEU A 366 14.50 -7.04 3.74
C LEU A 366 13.13 -7.38 3.12
N ASN A 367 12.15 -7.76 3.93
CA ASN A 367 10.80 -8.13 3.48
C ASN A 367 10.78 -9.29 2.45
N VAL A 368 11.72 -10.21 2.54
CA VAL A 368 11.79 -11.43 1.72
C VAL A 368 11.08 -12.57 2.41
N LEU A 369 11.24 -12.67 3.73
CA LEU A 369 10.63 -13.70 4.58
C LEU A 369 9.77 -13.07 5.66
N LYS A 370 8.76 -13.80 6.11
CA LYS A 370 8.03 -13.56 7.36
C LYS A 370 7.98 -14.82 8.20
N SER A 371 7.66 -14.70 9.49
CA SER A 371 7.37 -15.87 10.33
C SER A 371 6.10 -16.55 9.86
N GLY A 372 6.06 -17.87 9.85
CA GLY A 372 4.86 -18.65 9.69
C GLY A 372 4.08 -18.77 11.01
N ASP A 373 2.99 -19.54 10.94
CA ASP A 373 2.09 -19.75 12.08
C ASP A 373 2.72 -20.72 13.12
N GLU A 374 3.59 -21.63 12.67
CA GLU A 374 4.29 -22.57 13.54
C GLU A 374 5.66 -22.05 13.97
N LEU A 375 6.10 -22.45 15.17
CA LEU A 375 7.43 -22.10 15.68
C LEU A 375 8.52 -22.64 14.75
N GLY A 376 9.38 -21.76 14.26
CA GLY A 376 10.48 -22.12 13.35
C GLY A 376 10.06 -22.25 11.89
N GLU A 377 8.82 -21.91 11.54
CA GLU A 377 8.36 -21.78 10.17
C GLU A 377 8.66 -20.39 9.63
N TYR A 378 9.08 -20.34 8.37
CA TYR A 378 9.32 -19.12 7.60
C TYR A 378 8.63 -19.19 6.25
N ILE A 379 8.05 -18.06 5.81
CA ILE A 379 7.26 -17.96 4.58
C ILE A 379 7.87 -16.87 3.69
N PHE A 380 8.11 -17.16 2.42
CA PHE A 380 8.45 -16.15 1.43
C PHE A 380 7.27 -15.21 1.17
N ASN A 381 7.53 -13.92 1.13
CA ASN A 381 6.49 -12.92 0.90
C ASN A 381 5.96 -12.89 -0.54
N SER A 382 6.60 -13.61 -1.47
CA SER A 382 6.17 -13.67 -2.87
C SER A 382 6.65 -14.94 -3.55
N TYR A 383 5.78 -15.58 -4.34
CA TYR A 383 6.14 -16.69 -5.23
C TYR A 383 7.19 -16.27 -6.27
N LEU A 384 7.09 -15.07 -6.82
CA LEU A 384 8.05 -14.59 -7.82
C LEU A 384 9.45 -14.44 -7.24
N VAL A 385 9.57 -13.92 -6.02
CA VAL A 385 10.86 -13.83 -5.31
C VAL A 385 11.42 -15.24 -5.03
N ARG A 386 10.58 -16.14 -4.57
CA ARG A 386 10.97 -17.55 -4.32
C ARG A 386 11.44 -18.24 -5.59
N LEU A 387 10.70 -18.05 -6.70
CA LEU A 387 11.05 -18.62 -8.00
C LEU A 387 12.36 -18.05 -8.53
N TYR A 388 12.59 -16.75 -8.43
CA TYR A 388 13.85 -16.15 -8.85
C TYR A 388 15.04 -16.69 -8.07
N ILE A 389 14.93 -16.84 -6.75
CA ILE A 389 15.98 -17.43 -5.91
C ILE A 389 16.25 -18.88 -6.34
N LEU A 390 15.21 -19.66 -6.63
CA LEU A 390 15.36 -21.02 -7.18
C LEU A 390 16.16 -21.02 -8.50
N LEU A 391 15.74 -20.19 -9.47
CA LEU A 391 16.37 -20.10 -10.77
C LEU A 391 17.86 -19.72 -10.66
N ASN A 392 18.19 -18.70 -9.85
CA ASN A 392 19.56 -18.28 -9.63
C ASN A 392 20.41 -19.34 -8.92
N SER A 393 19.83 -20.06 -7.96
CA SER A 393 20.56 -21.12 -7.25
C SER A 393 20.98 -22.30 -8.16
N HIS A 394 20.38 -22.41 -9.35
CA HIS A 394 20.75 -23.39 -10.38
C HIS A 394 21.70 -22.81 -11.45
N LYS A 395 21.67 -21.48 -11.70
CA LYS A 395 22.59 -20.81 -12.64
C LYS A 395 24.05 -20.79 -12.16
N GLU A 396 24.30 -20.77 -10.86
CA GLU A 396 25.66 -20.81 -10.29
C GLU A 396 26.42 -22.17 -10.49
N ARG A 397 25.85 -23.11 -11.26
CA ARG A 397 26.45 -24.40 -11.57
C ARG A 397 27.08 -24.46 -12.99
N THR A 398 26.99 -23.40 -13.76
CA THR A 398 27.64 -23.31 -15.09
C THR A 398 28.76 -22.29 -15.04
#